data_18675bdf302695d80337718e135a61a9
#
_entry.id   18675bdf302695d80337718e135a61a9
#
_cell.length_a   1.000
_cell.length_b   1.000
_cell.length_c   1.000
_cell.angle_alpha   90.00
_cell.angle_beta   90.00
_cell.angle_gamma   90.00
#
_symmetry.space_group_name_H-M   'P 1'
#
loop_
_entity.id
_entity.type
_entity.pdbx_description
1 polymer ?
#
loop_
_entity_poly.entity_id
_entity_poly.type
_entity_poly.pdbx_seq_one_letter_code
_entity_poly.pdbx_strand_id
1 'polypeptide(L)'
;MNSVVIGSGFGGIAAALRLKAKGHNVTLIEKHPDLGGRARVFKKNGFTYDGGPTVITAPYLINELFELFKKDPNNYIKLSPLKVWYQFVFEDNTKFNYSGNENEMKSQIAEISKDDVIGYEKLVNFTKKIFDKGFTELADVPFDKPLVMMQQLPALLKLKSYKSVYSLVSSYIKNEKLRRMLSMHPLLVGGNPFTTTSIYGLILYLEKKWGIHYSMGGTGNIIKGFEKLMNEVGIEIIKGHEVKKIISNGNKITGIQLDNQTHIETNNVICNADPPAVYEKMLNGNSNNSLMFKWKKNRMEYSMGLFVYYFGTKKKYENVEHHTIKFGNKYKEHLDDIFNNKKLNNDISYYLHRPSATDKSMAPEGQDCFYVLVPVPNNQSKIDWSIEGEKMKDLVIDKMEKDLMPNLRKNIIEDFYLTPDYFEKDLNTKYVSGFSIQPKFSQSAYFRFHNKSEIYDGLYFVGAGTHPGAGVPGVLSSAKVLDKIL
;
A
#
# COMPACT_ATOMS: atom_id res chain seq x y z
N MET A 1 -16.66 12.08 23.66
CA MET A 1 -16.06 13.09 22.75
C MET A 1 -16.57 12.79 21.35
N ASN A 2 -16.91 13.81 20.54
CA ASN A 2 -17.33 13.61 19.15
C ASN A 2 -16.11 13.65 18.26
N SER A 3 -15.98 12.68 17.36
CA SER A 3 -14.86 12.58 16.42
C SER A 3 -15.35 12.27 15.00
N VAL A 4 -14.81 12.99 14.03
CA VAL A 4 -15.11 12.78 12.62
C VAL A 4 -13.90 12.15 11.92
N VAL A 5 -14.14 11.06 11.20
CA VAL A 5 -13.13 10.38 10.39
C VAL A 5 -13.43 10.63 8.91
N ILE A 6 -12.47 11.19 8.19
CA ILE A 6 -12.60 11.53 6.76
C ILE A 6 -11.90 10.46 5.92
N GLY A 7 -12.67 9.70 5.13
CA GLY A 7 -12.20 8.66 4.23
C GLY A 7 -12.16 7.28 4.86
N SER A 8 -12.75 6.32 4.16
CA SER A 8 -12.97 4.93 4.59
C SER A 8 -11.94 3.92 4.07
N GLY A 9 -10.72 4.33 3.74
CA GLY A 9 -9.62 3.40 3.53
C GLY A 9 -9.26 2.68 4.84
N PHE A 10 -8.41 1.64 4.78
CA PHE A 10 -8.02 0.85 5.96
C PHE A 10 -7.61 1.69 7.17
N GLY A 11 -6.86 2.79 6.95
CA GLY A 11 -6.44 3.68 8.06
C GLY A 11 -7.60 4.41 8.73
N GLY A 12 -8.56 4.90 7.92
CA GLY A 12 -9.75 5.59 8.44
C GLY A 12 -10.68 4.64 9.18
N ILE A 13 -10.95 3.45 8.62
CA ILE A 13 -11.75 2.41 9.29
C ILE A 13 -11.09 2.00 10.61
N ALA A 14 -9.78 1.74 10.59
CA ALA A 14 -9.05 1.38 11.81
C ALA A 14 -9.09 2.49 12.86
N ALA A 15 -8.96 3.76 12.45
CA ALA A 15 -9.08 4.89 13.35
C ALA A 15 -10.50 5.02 13.95
N ALA A 16 -11.53 4.85 13.10
CA ALA A 16 -12.93 4.91 13.56
C ALA A 16 -13.22 3.83 14.62
N LEU A 17 -12.80 2.58 14.37
CA LEU A 17 -12.98 1.47 15.30
C LEU A 17 -12.21 1.70 16.62
N ARG A 18 -10.95 2.15 16.56
CA ARG A 18 -10.14 2.43 17.75
C ARG A 18 -10.73 3.56 18.60
N LEU A 19 -11.16 4.65 17.98
CA LEU A 19 -11.80 5.76 18.68
C LEU A 19 -13.13 5.32 19.32
N LYS A 20 -13.91 4.49 18.61
CA LYS A 20 -15.15 3.92 19.18
C LYS A 20 -14.86 3.04 20.39
N ALA A 21 -13.83 2.20 20.34
CA ALA A 21 -13.41 1.39 21.47
C ALA A 21 -12.95 2.22 22.68
N LYS A 22 -12.46 3.45 22.45
CA LYS A 22 -12.13 4.44 23.50
C LYS A 22 -13.35 5.23 23.99
N GLY A 23 -14.55 4.94 23.52
CA GLY A 23 -15.78 5.58 23.96
C GLY A 23 -16.14 6.89 23.23
N HIS A 24 -15.53 7.18 22.08
CA HIS A 24 -15.92 8.33 21.27
C HIS A 24 -17.24 8.06 20.53
N ASN A 25 -18.04 9.12 20.31
CA ASN A 25 -19.06 9.11 19.27
C ASN A 25 -18.37 9.40 17.94
N VAL A 26 -18.43 8.44 17.02
CA VAL A 26 -17.66 8.48 15.79
C VAL A 26 -18.59 8.57 14.58
N THR A 27 -18.35 9.55 13.72
CA THR A 27 -18.96 9.67 12.38
C THR A 27 -17.86 9.46 11.34
N LEU A 28 -17.99 8.45 10.48
CA LEU A 28 -17.10 8.20 9.34
C LEU A 28 -17.74 8.70 8.06
N ILE A 29 -17.00 9.50 7.29
CA ILE A 29 -17.49 10.12 6.05
C ILE A 29 -16.69 9.62 4.87
N GLU A 30 -17.41 9.13 3.84
CA GLU A 30 -16.82 8.65 2.59
C GLU A 30 -17.49 9.31 1.38
N LYS A 31 -16.68 9.83 0.46
CA LYS A 31 -17.20 10.50 -0.74
C LYS A 31 -17.83 9.56 -1.76
N HIS A 32 -17.43 8.30 -1.76
CA HIS A 32 -17.97 7.27 -2.65
C HIS A 32 -19.17 6.56 -2.02
N PRO A 33 -20.04 5.93 -2.84
CA PRO A 33 -21.13 5.09 -2.32
C PRO A 33 -20.64 3.83 -1.61
N ASP A 34 -19.41 3.39 -1.92
CA ASP A 34 -18.75 2.20 -1.35
C ASP A 34 -17.57 2.58 -0.47
N LEU A 35 -17.38 1.87 0.64
CA LEU A 35 -16.22 2.03 1.51
C LEU A 35 -14.98 1.35 0.91
N GLY A 36 -13.81 1.65 1.49
CA GLY A 36 -12.57 0.91 1.28
C GLY A 36 -11.43 1.68 0.61
N GLY A 37 -11.69 2.82 0.00
CA GLY A 37 -10.66 3.60 -0.69
C GLY A 37 -9.93 2.77 -1.75
N ARG A 38 -8.62 2.52 -1.56
CA ARG A 38 -7.83 1.65 -2.47
C ARG A 38 -8.22 0.16 -2.42
N ALA A 39 -8.94 -0.30 -1.39
CA ALA A 39 -9.43 -1.67 -1.26
C ALA A 39 -10.83 -1.88 -1.85
N ARG A 40 -11.33 -0.94 -2.66
CA ARG A 40 -12.56 -1.10 -3.44
C ARG A 40 -12.43 -2.27 -4.41
N VAL A 41 -13.56 -2.82 -4.83
CA VAL A 41 -13.64 -3.88 -5.85
C VAL A 41 -14.44 -3.39 -7.05
N PHE A 42 -14.11 -3.92 -8.21
CA PHE A 42 -14.87 -3.66 -9.45
C PHE A 42 -15.56 -4.95 -9.88
N LYS A 43 -16.83 -4.86 -10.24
CA LYS A 43 -17.60 -6.00 -10.74
C LYS A 43 -18.07 -5.73 -12.17
N LYS A 44 -17.74 -6.63 -13.08
CA LYS A 44 -18.12 -6.56 -14.48
C LYS A 44 -18.36 -7.96 -15.04
N ASN A 45 -19.50 -8.17 -15.67
CA ASN A 45 -19.84 -9.40 -16.42
C ASN A 45 -19.51 -10.71 -15.68
N GLY A 46 -19.81 -10.76 -14.37
CA GLY A 46 -19.57 -11.92 -13.52
C GLY A 46 -18.16 -12.02 -12.92
N PHE A 47 -17.24 -11.16 -13.34
CA PHE A 47 -15.91 -11.04 -12.74
C PHE A 47 -15.90 -10.08 -11.55
N THR A 48 -15.08 -10.40 -10.56
CA THR A 48 -14.80 -9.54 -9.41
C THR A 48 -13.30 -9.23 -9.38
N TYR A 49 -12.95 -7.95 -9.51
CA TYR A 49 -11.58 -7.47 -9.56
C TYR A 49 -11.23 -6.70 -8.28
N ASP A 50 -10.15 -7.07 -7.63
CA ASP A 50 -9.61 -6.32 -6.50
C ASP A 50 -8.98 -5.01 -6.96
N GLY A 51 -9.36 -3.89 -6.35
CA GLY A 51 -8.86 -2.56 -6.73
C GLY A 51 -7.50 -2.21 -6.15
N GLY A 52 -6.96 -3.03 -5.25
CA GLY A 52 -5.75 -2.64 -4.56
C GLY A 52 -5.10 -3.71 -3.69
N PRO A 53 -4.91 -3.50 -2.40
CA PRO A 53 -3.98 -4.28 -1.57
C PRO A 53 -4.40 -5.75 -1.42
N THR A 54 -3.88 -6.61 -2.28
CA THR A 54 -4.19 -8.05 -2.33
C THR A 54 -3.18 -8.91 -1.57
N VAL A 55 -2.03 -8.35 -1.25
CA VAL A 55 -0.99 -9.02 -0.44
C VAL A 55 -1.27 -8.72 1.04
N ILE A 56 -1.95 -9.63 1.72
CA ILE A 56 -2.29 -9.46 3.13
C ILE A 56 -1.22 -10.11 4.00
N THR A 57 -0.43 -9.29 4.67
CA THR A 57 0.55 -9.70 5.66
C THR A 57 0.14 -9.21 7.05
N ALA A 58 0.71 -9.77 8.13
CA ALA A 58 0.39 -9.39 9.51
C ALA A 58 -1.14 -9.39 9.80
N PRO A 59 -1.84 -10.51 9.57
CA PRO A 59 -3.31 -10.59 9.69
C PRO A 59 -3.82 -10.22 11.10
N TYR A 60 -2.98 -10.35 12.13
CA TYR A 60 -3.33 -9.98 13.50
C TYR A 60 -3.74 -8.50 13.63
N LEU A 61 -3.21 -7.59 12.78
CA LEU A 61 -3.61 -6.17 12.80
C LEU A 61 -5.05 -5.96 12.33
N ILE A 62 -5.55 -6.85 11.47
CA ILE A 62 -6.95 -6.89 11.05
C ILE A 62 -7.79 -7.49 12.18
N ASN A 63 -7.36 -8.62 12.74
CA ASN A 63 -8.07 -9.34 13.79
C ASN A 63 -8.24 -8.49 15.05
N GLU A 64 -7.18 -7.76 15.45
CA GLU A 64 -7.17 -6.85 16.60
C GLU A 64 -8.35 -5.87 16.58
N LEU A 65 -8.77 -5.37 15.42
CA LEU A 65 -9.89 -4.44 15.32
C LEU A 65 -11.25 -5.07 15.71
N PHE A 66 -11.42 -6.36 15.49
CA PHE A 66 -12.59 -7.10 15.97
C PHE A 66 -12.47 -7.43 17.46
N GLU A 67 -11.27 -7.81 17.90
CA GLU A 67 -10.97 -8.14 19.30
C GLU A 67 -11.20 -6.98 20.25
N LEU A 68 -11.01 -5.71 19.80
CA LEU A 68 -11.36 -4.50 20.57
C LEU A 68 -12.82 -4.52 21.06
N PHE A 69 -13.71 -5.21 20.34
CA PHE A 69 -15.13 -5.34 20.65
C PHE A 69 -15.53 -6.75 21.07
N LYS A 70 -14.56 -7.61 21.40
CA LYS A 70 -14.77 -9.02 21.78
C LYS A 70 -15.51 -9.82 20.71
N LYS A 71 -15.26 -9.52 19.44
CA LYS A 71 -15.82 -10.22 18.29
C LYS A 71 -14.78 -11.16 17.68
N ASP A 72 -15.23 -12.36 17.25
CA ASP A 72 -14.37 -13.30 16.52
C ASP A 72 -14.23 -12.85 15.05
N PRO A 73 -13.03 -12.52 14.56
CA PRO A 73 -12.79 -12.12 13.18
C PRO A 73 -13.31 -13.11 12.14
N ASN A 74 -13.29 -14.41 12.45
CA ASN A 74 -13.71 -15.47 11.53
C ASN A 74 -15.19 -15.41 11.15
N ASN A 75 -16.02 -14.73 11.96
CA ASN A 75 -17.44 -14.49 11.66
C ASN A 75 -17.67 -13.37 10.65
N TYR A 76 -16.61 -12.67 10.26
CA TYR A 76 -16.66 -11.48 9.38
C TYR A 76 -15.78 -11.64 8.14
N ILE A 77 -14.59 -12.22 8.28
CA ILE A 77 -13.55 -12.25 7.24
C ILE A 77 -12.93 -13.64 7.22
N LYS A 78 -12.72 -14.20 6.03
CA LYS A 78 -11.97 -15.44 5.85
C LYS A 78 -10.66 -15.17 5.13
N LEU A 79 -9.54 -15.28 5.85
CA LEU A 79 -8.21 -15.19 5.28
C LEU A 79 -7.66 -16.60 5.00
N SER A 80 -7.16 -16.81 3.80
CA SER A 80 -6.54 -18.06 3.37
C SER A 80 -5.04 -17.87 3.19
N PRO A 81 -4.16 -18.63 3.87
CA PRO A 81 -2.73 -18.56 3.65
C PRO A 81 -2.38 -19.06 2.25
N LEU A 82 -1.46 -18.37 1.56
CA LEU A 82 -0.94 -18.78 0.26
C LEU A 82 0.27 -19.70 0.45
N LYS A 83 0.36 -20.78 -0.35
CA LYS A 83 1.50 -21.67 -0.36
C LYS A 83 2.70 -21.05 -1.07
N VAL A 84 2.48 -20.55 -2.27
CA VAL A 84 3.44 -19.72 -3.03
C VAL A 84 3.02 -18.27 -2.80
N TRP A 85 3.91 -17.48 -2.19
CA TRP A 85 3.65 -16.09 -1.90
C TRP A 85 3.80 -15.21 -3.15
N TYR A 86 4.90 -15.44 -3.90
CA TYR A 86 5.15 -14.84 -5.20
C TYR A 86 5.85 -15.85 -6.09
N GLN A 87 5.43 -15.95 -7.35
CA GLN A 87 6.26 -16.54 -8.37
C GLN A 87 7.04 -15.42 -9.07
N PHE A 88 8.35 -15.43 -8.94
CA PHE A 88 9.21 -14.54 -9.71
C PHE A 88 9.55 -15.18 -11.05
N VAL A 89 9.46 -14.40 -12.13
CA VAL A 89 9.84 -14.81 -13.47
C VAL A 89 10.88 -13.85 -13.99
N PHE A 90 12.09 -14.34 -14.23
CA PHE A 90 13.20 -13.54 -14.71
C PHE A 90 13.15 -13.38 -16.23
N GLU A 91 14.02 -12.54 -16.77
CA GLU A 91 14.10 -12.21 -18.20
C GLU A 91 14.37 -13.42 -19.11
N ASP A 92 15.07 -14.44 -18.61
CA ASP A 92 15.35 -15.70 -19.27
C ASP A 92 14.29 -16.79 -19.03
N ASN A 93 13.14 -16.39 -18.47
CA ASN A 93 12.02 -17.24 -18.05
C ASN A 93 12.34 -18.24 -16.91
N THR A 94 13.50 -18.12 -16.26
CA THR A 94 13.74 -18.82 -14.99
C THR A 94 12.66 -18.42 -13.99
N LYS A 95 12.04 -19.41 -13.33
CA LYS A 95 11.01 -19.20 -12.30
C LYS A 95 11.59 -19.46 -10.93
N PHE A 96 11.11 -18.70 -9.93
CA PHE A 96 11.44 -18.88 -8.53
C PHE A 96 10.15 -18.74 -7.71
N ASN A 97 9.78 -19.77 -6.95
CA ASN A 97 8.61 -19.75 -6.08
C ASN A 97 9.03 -19.32 -4.67
N TYR A 98 8.78 -18.05 -4.36
CA TYR A 98 9.04 -17.49 -3.05
C TYR A 98 7.93 -17.92 -2.09
N SER A 99 8.31 -18.58 -0.98
CA SER A 99 7.38 -19.18 -0.02
C SER A 99 7.90 -19.10 1.42
N GLY A 100 7.08 -19.53 2.37
CA GLY A 100 7.48 -19.67 3.77
C GLY A 100 8.31 -20.92 4.07
N ASN A 101 8.43 -21.85 3.14
CA ASN A 101 9.19 -23.10 3.31
C ASN A 101 10.69 -22.82 3.13
N GLU A 102 11.41 -22.83 4.24
CA GLU A 102 12.84 -22.51 4.26
C GLU A 102 13.69 -23.48 3.44
N ASN A 103 13.36 -24.77 3.41
CA ASN A 103 14.10 -25.77 2.64
C ASN A 103 13.88 -25.57 1.14
N GLU A 104 12.64 -25.32 0.69
CA GLU A 104 12.35 -25.00 -0.70
C GLU A 104 13.06 -23.71 -1.14
N MET A 105 13.06 -22.68 -0.30
CA MET A 105 13.77 -21.42 -0.57
C MET A 105 15.28 -21.66 -0.75
N LYS A 106 15.91 -22.40 0.17
CA LYS A 106 17.34 -22.70 0.09
C LYS A 106 17.70 -23.56 -1.11
N SER A 107 16.87 -24.55 -1.46
CA SER A 107 17.06 -25.39 -2.64
C SER A 107 17.05 -24.57 -3.92
N GLN A 108 16.01 -23.73 -4.12
CA GLN A 108 15.90 -22.87 -5.30
C GLN A 108 17.03 -21.81 -5.36
N ILE A 109 17.46 -21.28 -4.22
CA ILE A 109 18.62 -20.37 -4.17
C ILE A 109 19.89 -21.10 -4.59
N ALA A 110 20.09 -22.34 -4.13
CA ALA A 110 21.27 -23.15 -4.50
C ALA A 110 21.31 -23.50 -5.97
N GLU A 111 20.16 -23.69 -6.64
CA GLU A 111 20.06 -23.90 -8.09
C GLU A 111 20.55 -22.68 -8.88
N ILE A 112 20.30 -21.47 -8.38
CA ILE A 112 20.75 -20.22 -9.01
C ILE A 112 22.20 -19.88 -8.59
N SER A 113 22.52 -20.02 -7.29
CA SER A 113 23.82 -19.66 -6.69
C SER A 113 24.03 -20.36 -5.35
N LYS A 114 24.85 -21.42 -5.35
CA LYS A 114 25.16 -22.18 -4.10
C LYS A 114 25.78 -21.30 -3.01
N ASP A 115 26.61 -20.36 -3.40
CA ASP A 115 27.30 -19.44 -2.48
C ASP A 115 26.32 -18.51 -1.74
N ASP A 116 25.15 -18.23 -2.32
CA ASP A 116 24.17 -17.28 -1.76
C ASP A 116 23.25 -17.91 -0.72
N VAL A 117 23.27 -19.23 -0.50
CA VAL A 117 22.44 -19.89 0.51
C VAL A 117 22.80 -19.37 1.92
N ILE A 118 24.09 -19.35 2.24
CA ILE A 118 24.58 -18.81 3.54
C ILE A 118 24.32 -17.31 3.63
N GLY A 119 24.46 -16.60 2.50
CA GLY A 119 24.12 -15.16 2.41
C GLY A 119 22.66 -14.89 2.72
N TYR A 120 21.74 -15.69 2.19
CA TYR A 120 20.32 -15.63 2.48
C TYR A 120 19.99 -15.82 3.95
N GLU A 121 20.56 -16.84 4.60
CA GLU A 121 20.37 -17.07 6.04
C GLU A 121 20.81 -15.87 6.89
N LYS A 122 21.98 -15.30 6.56
CA LYS A 122 22.51 -14.10 7.24
C LYS A 122 21.61 -12.89 7.00
N LEU A 123 21.10 -12.72 5.78
CA LEU A 123 20.17 -11.64 5.42
C LEU A 123 18.87 -11.75 6.22
N VAL A 124 18.24 -12.93 6.25
CA VAL A 124 17.02 -13.17 7.02
C VAL A 124 17.23 -12.86 8.51
N ASN A 125 18.34 -13.33 9.10
CA ASN A 125 18.66 -13.03 10.49
C ASN A 125 18.90 -11.54 10.76
N PHE A 126 19.46 -10.82 9.79
CA PHE A 126 19.63 -9.37 9.91
C PHE A 126 18.30 -8.61 9.74
N THR A 127 17.47 -9.02 8.79
CA THR A 127 16.14 -8.41 8.60
C THR A 127 15.19 -8.67 9.77
N LYS A 128 15.38 -9.77 10.52
CA LYS A 128 14.71 -9.98 11.81
C LYS A 128 15.01 -8.85 12.80
N LYS A 129 16.28 -8.46 12.95
CA LYS A 129 16.66 -7.35 13.85
C LYS A 129 16.06 -6.01 13.40
N ILE A 130 15.99 -5.79 12.09
CA ILE A 130 15.32 -4.61 11.53
C ILE A 130 13.83 -4.65 11.84
N PHE A 131 13.20 -5.82 11.67
CA PHE A 131 11.79 -6.04 11.96
C PHE A 131 11.45 -5.82 13.44
N ASP A 132 12.24 -6.41 14.36
CA ASP A 132 12.04 -6.26 15.80
C ASP A 132 12.07 -4.77 16.19
N LYS A 133 13.00 -3.99 15.63
CA LYS A 133 13.10 -2.55 15.89
C LYS A 133 12.05 -1.74 15.12
N GLY A 134 12.03 -1.87 13.79
CA GLY A 134 11.26 -0.99 12.92
C GLY A 134 9.75 -1.24 12.95
N PHE A 135 9.34 -2.51 13.13
CA PHE A 135 7.93 -2.88 13.14
C PHE A 135 7.41 -3.12 14.57
N THR A 136 8.08 -3.96 15.35
CA THR A 136 7.57 -4.33 16.68
C THR A 136 7.65 -3.16 17.66
N GLU A 137 8.76 -2.40 17.66
CA GLU A 137 8.95 -1.32 18.62
C GLU A 137 8.46 0.04 18.12
N LEU A 138 8.61 0.35 16.82
CA LEU A 138 8.47 1.71 16.30
C LEU A 138 7.25 1.97 15.42
N ALA A 139 6.52 0.95 14.95
CA ALA A 139 5.44 1.15 13.98
C ALA A 139 4.26 1.99 14.53
N ASP A 140 4.04 1.97 15.83
CA ASP A 140 2.95 2.73 16.49
C ASP A 140 3.47 3.84 17.43
N VAL A 141 4.76 4.19 17.34
CA VAL A 141 5.35 5.29 18.11
C VAL A 141 5.06 6.63 17.43
N PRO A 142 4.53 7.63 18.15
CA PRO A 142 4.36 8.96 17.57
C PRO A 142 5.73 9.64 17.38
N PHE A 143 6.06 9.97 16.14
CA PHE A 143 7.30 10.70 15.79
C PHE A 143 7.01 12.20 15.61
N ASP A 144 6.31 12.80 16.54
CA ASP A 144 5.96 14.23 16.53
C ASP A 144 7.01 15.14 17.18
N LYS A 145 7.97 14.55 17.91
CA LYS A 145 9.04 15.28 18.60
C LYS A 145 10.42 14.88 18.07
N PRO A 146 11.33 15.83 17.82
CA PRO A 146 12.68 15.54 17.33
C PRO A 146 13.48 14.66 18.29
N LEU A 147 13.25 14.79 19.60
CA LEU A 147 13.91 14.00 20.63
C LEU A 147 13.66 12.50 20.45
N VAL A 148 12.43 12.11 20.08
CA VAL A 148 12.08 10.71 19.80
C VAL A 148 12.96 10.16 18.68
N MET A 149 13.12 10.92 17.59
CA MET A 149 13.97 10.52 16.48
C MET A 149 15.46 10.44 16.90
N MET A 150 15.94 11.41 17.66
CA MET A 150 17.34 11.42 18.15
C MET A 150 17.66 10.18 19.01
N GLN A 151 16.75 9.77 19.88
CA GLN A 151 16.88 8.56 20.71
C GLN A 151 16.98 7.28 19.88
N GLN A 152 16.38 7.25 18.68
CA GLN A 152 16.39 6.08 17.81
C GLN A 152 17.63 6.03 16.89
N LEU A 153 18.32 7.16 16.66
CA LEU A 153 19.44 7.24 15.73
C LEU A 153 20.54 6.19 15.95
N PRO A 154 21.02 5.91 17.18
CA PRO A 154 22.06 4.89 17.40
C PRO A 154 21.62 3.50 16.94
N ALA A 155 20.38 3.11 17.23
CA ALA A 155 19.81 1.84 16.79
C ALA A 155 19.66 1.78 15.27
N LEU A 156 19.14 2.84 14.64
CA LEU A 156 18.99 2.95 13.20
C LEU A 156 20.33 2.86 12.47
N LEU A 157 21.38 3.51 12.99
CA LEU A 157 22.74 3.42 12.43
C LEU A 157 23.30 1.99 12.53
N LYS A 158 23.12 1.33 13.66
CA LYS A 158 23.52 -0.08 13.86
C LYS A 158 22.80 -1.02 12.90
N LEU A 159 21.56 -0.72 12.57
CA LEU A 159 20.76 -1.45 11.59
C LEU A 159 21.03 -1.02 10.13
N LYS A 160 22.04 -0.17 9.91
CA LYS A 160 22.48 0.31 8.58
C LYS A 160 21.37 1.02 7.79
N SER A 161 20.43 1.68 8.49
CA SER A 161 19.27 2.33 7.86
C SER A 161 19.61 3.46 6.86
N TYR A 162 20.87 3.91 6.85
CA TYR A 162 21.43 4.82 5.85
C TYR A 162 21.68 4.17 4.48
N LYS A 163 21.73 2.83 4.40
CA LYS A 163 21.83 2.10 3.14
C LYS A 163 20.46 2.01 2.46
N SER A 164 20.44 1.76 1.15
CA SER A 164 19.23 1.31 0.47
C SER A 164 18.95 -0.17 0.72
N VAL A 165 17.71 -0.61 0.50
CA VAL A 165 17.35 -2.04 0.60
C VAL A 165 18.20 -2.87 -0.36
N TYR A 166 18.35 -2.44 -1.62
CA TYR A 166 19.19 -3.13 -2.59
C TYR A 166 20.65 -3.21 -2.12
N SER A 167 21.22 -2.13 -1.60
CA SER A 167 22.59 -2.11 -1.08
C SER A 167 22.75 -3.01 0.16
N LEU A 168 21.75 -3.09 1.02
CA LEU A 168 21.73 -4.02 2.15
C LEU A 168 21.75 -5.47 1.64
N VAL A 169 20.83 -5.84 0.76
CA VAL A 169 20.74 -7.19 0.17
C VAL A 169 22.05 -7.56 -0.51
N SER A 170 22.63 -6.65 -1.31
CA SER A 170 23.92 -6.85 -2.01
C SER A 170 25.11 -7.06 -1.07
N SER A 171 24.98 -6.68 0.22
CA SER A 171 26.01 -6.98 1.23
C SER A 171 26.01 -8.46 1.66
N TYR A 172 24.99 -9.24 1.30
CA TYR A 172 24.83 -10.65 1.67
C TYR A 172 24.70 -11.57 0.45
N ILE A 173 24.13 -11.09 -0.65
CA ILE A 173 23.80 -11.85 -1.84
C ILE A 173 24.69 -11.40 -3.01
N LYS A 174 25.27 -12.35 -3.75
CA LYS A 174 26.16 -12.08 -4.88
C LYS A 174 25.42 -12.09 -6.23
N ASN A 175 24.50 -13.04 -6.40
CA ASN A 175 23.77 -13.23 -7.68
C ASN A 175 22.74 -12.12 -7.90
N GLU A 176 22.74 -11.53 -9.10
CA GLU A 176 21.91 -10.37 -9.43
C GLU A 176 20.40 -10.67 -9.46
N LYS A 177 19.99 -11.85 -9.95
CA LYS A 177 18.58 -12.27 -9.92
C LYS A 177 18.05 -12.32 -8.50
N LEU A 178 18.84 -12.94 -7.59
CA LEU A 178 18.48 -13.04 -6.17
C LEU A 178 18.50 -11.67 -5.48
N ARG A 179 19.44 -10.77 -5.83
CA ARG A 179 19.44 -9.39 -5.32
C ARG A 179 18.15 -8.66 -5.68
N ARG A 180 17.75 -8.70 -6.94
CA ARG A 180 16.52 -8.05 -7.42
C ARG A 180 15.28 -8.60 -6.70
N MET A 181 15.17 -9.92 -6.63
CA MET A 181 14.07 -10.61 -5.96
C MET A 181 13.97 -10.25 -4.47
N LEU A 182 15.07 -10.38 -3.71
CA LEU A 182 15.08 -10.16 -2.27
C LEU A 182 15.04 -8.67 -1.87
N SER A 183 15.24 -7.75 -2.82
CA SER A 183 15.18 -6.32 -2.58
C SER A 183 13.92 -5.62 -3.13
N MET A 184 13.01 -6.32 -3.79
CA MET A 184 11.88 -5.71 -4.50
C MET A 184 10.80 -5.14 -3.58
N HIS A 185 10.73 -5.56 -2.33
CA HIS A 185 9.66 -5.24 -1.37
C HIS A 185 9.32 -3.74 -1.24
N PRO A 186 10.27 -2.79 -1.34
CA PRO A 186 9.94 -1.37 -1.40
C PRO A 186 8.91 -0.97 -2.46
N LEU A 187 8.87 -1.67 -3.60
CA LEU A 187 7.89 -1.40 -4.65
C LEU A 187 6.45 -1.64 -4.17
N LEU A 188 6.24 -2.57 -3.24
CA LEU A 188 4.93 -2.83 -2.64
C LEU A 188 4.41 -1.69 -1.75
N VAL A 189 5.28 -0.74 -1.41
CA VAL A 189 5.00 0.41 -0.55
C VAL A 189 5.42 1.75 -1.17
N GLY A 190 5.61 1.77 -2.48
CA GLY A 190 5.86 2.98 -3.26
C GLY A 190 7.30 3.47 -3.28
N GLY A 191 8.26 2.62 -2.93
CA GLY A 191 9.67 2.95 -2.90
C GLY A 191 10.49 2.32 -4.02
N ASN A 192 11.54 3.00 -4.45
CA ASN A 192 12.56 2.45 -5.30
C ASN A 192 13.58 1.65 -4.45
N PRO A 193 13.80 0.35 -4.69
CA PRO A 193 14.76 -0.47 -3.94
C PRO A 193 16.17 0.13 -3.83
N PHE A 194 16.58 0.89 -4.84
CA PHE A 194 17.91 1.50 -4.89
C PHE A 194 18.04 2.77 -4.03
N THR A 195 16.93 3.38 -3.59
CA THR A 195 16.93 4.61 -2.78
C THR A 195 16.14 4.52 -1.48
N THR A 196 15.27 3.53 -1.34
CA THR A 196 14.50 3.28 -0.11
C THR A 196 15.41 2.82 1.01
N THR A 197 15.27 3.42 2.19
CA THR A 197 16.06 3.02 3.38
C THR A 197 15.93 1.54 3.70
N SER A 198 17.04 0.92 4.08
CA SER A 198 17.13 -0.51 4.40
C SER A 198 16.23 -0.94 5.55
N ILE A 199 15.66 -0.01 6.31
CA ILE A 199 14.64 -0.31 7.33
C ILE A 199 13.45 -1.08 6.71
N TYR A 200 13.10 -0.80 5.46
CA TYR A 200 12.06 -1.54 4.73
C TYR A 200 12.43 -2.97 4.35
N GLY A 201 13.68 -3.39 4.59
CA GLY A 201 14.06 -4.81 4.61
C GLY A 201 13.33 -5.62 5.68
N LEU A 202 12.70 -4.95 6.65
CA LEU A 202 11.79 -5.58 7.63
C LEU A 202 10.67 -6.40 6.97
N ILE A 203 10.23 -6.00 5.76
CA ILE A 203 9.12 -6.66 5.05
C ILE A 203 9.48 -8.12 4.75
N LEU A 204 10.72 -8.40 4.36
CA LEU A 204 11.19 -9.77 4.13
C LEU A 204 10.99 -10.67 5.37
N TYR A 205 11.29 -10.16 6.57
CA TYR A 205 11.07 -10.94 7.80
C TYR A 205 9.60 -10.95 8.23
N LEU A 206 8.87 -9.87 7.97
CA LEU A 206 7.43 -9.76 8.25
C LEU A 206 6.65 -10.84 7.49
N GLU A 207 6.95 -11.04 6.20
CA GLU A 207 6.37 -12.10 5.37
C GLU A 207 6.78 -13.48 5.90
N LYS A 208 8.04 -13.69 6.24
CA LYS A 208 8.51 -14.94 6.84
C LYS A 208 7.80 -15.28 8.15
N LYS A 209 7.50 -14.27 8.97
CA LYS A 209 6.88 -14.46 10.29
C LYS A 209 5.40 -14.83 10.22
N TRP A 210 4.65 -14.19 9.34
CA TRP A 210 3.19 -14.33 9.28
C TRP A 210 2.66 -14.93 7.99
N GLY A 211 3.49 -15.06 6.97
CA GLY A 211 3.07 -15.48 5.65
C GLY A 211 2.30 -14.39 4.89
N ILE A 212 1.87 -14.77 3.70
CA ILE A 212 0.98 -13.98 2.85
C ILE A 212 -0.37 -14.69 2.78
N HIS A 213 -1.42 -13.92 2.94
CA HIS A 213 -2.80 -14.38 2.94
C HIS A 213 -3.59 -13.67 1.85
N TYR A 214 -4.61 -14.35 1.39
CA TYR A 214 -5.63 -13.81 0.51
C TYR A 214 -6.97 -13.75 1.24
N SER A 215 -7.74 -12.69 1.06
CA SER A 215 -9.10 -12.59 1.57
C SER A 215 -10.07 -13.28 0.62
N MET A 216 -10.73 -14.34 1.06
CA MET A 216 -11.74 -15.02 0.25
C MET A 216 -12.88 -14.08 -0.13
N GLY A 217 -13.23 -14.05 -1.42
CA GLY A 217 -14.13 -13.04 -2.01
C GLY A 217 -13.49 -11.69 -2.30
N GLY A 218 -12.14 -11.62 -2.27
CA GLY A 218 -11.35 -10.43 -2.53
C GLY A 218 -11.21 -9.50 -1.34
N THR A 219 -10.39 -8.46 -1.50
CA THR A 219 -10.11 -7.44 -0.47
C THR A 219 -11.37 -6.70 -0.03
N GLY A 220 -12.35 -6.58 -0.91
CA GLY A 220 -13.65 -6.00 -0.60
C GLY A 220 -14.42 -6.72 0.51
N ASN A 221 -14.15 -8.01 0.74
CA ASN A 221 -14.77 -8.74 1.85
C ASN A 221 -14.19 -8.32 3.21
N ILE A 222 -12.94 -7.91 3.28
CA ILE A 222 -12.39 -7.29 4.51
C ILE A 222 -13.15 -5.99 4.81
N ILE A 223 -13.38 -5.17 3.78
CA ILE A 223 -14.13 -3.92 3.95
C ILE A 223 -15.56 -4.19 4.41
N LYS A 224 -16.27 -5.15 3.82
CA LYS A 224 -17.62 -5.54 4.25
C LYS A 224 -17.63 -6.06 5.70
N GLY A 225 -16.63 -6.83 6.09
CA GLY A 225 -16.49 -7.30 7.46
C GLY A 225 -16.32 -6.14 8.44
N PHE A 226 -15.50 -5.16 8.10
CA PHE A 226 -15.35 -3.95 8.91
C PHE A 226 -16.61 -3.07 8.91
N GLU A 227 -17.29 -2.92 7.77
CA GLU A 227 -18.54 -2.16 7.69
C GLU A 227 -19.61 -2.78 8.61
N LYS A 228 -19.75 -4.11 8.57
CA LYS A 228 -20.64 -4.84 9.48
C LYS A 228 -20.28 -4.58 10.94
N LEU A 229 -18.99 -4.68 11.30
CA LEU A 229 -18.52 -4.40 12.65
C LEU A 229 -18.84 -2.94 13.06
N MET A 230 -18.51 -1.95 12.21
CA MET A 230 -18.79 -0.53 12.50
C MET A 230 -20.27 -0.26 12.79
N ASN A 231 -21.16 -0.86 11.98
CA ASN A 231 -22.61 -0.76 12.19
C ASN A 231 -23.03 -1.39 13.52
N GLU A 232 -22.53 -2.60 13.84
CA GLU A 232 -22.86 -3.29 15.09
C GLU A 232 -22.42 -2.53 16.34
N VAL A 233 -21.30 -1.81 16.26
CA VAL A 233 -20.78 -1.02 17.40
C VAL A 233 -21.30 0.41 17.43
N GLY A 234 -22.16 0.79 16.49
CA GLY A 234 -22.81 2.10 16.45
C GLY A 234 -21.88 3.24 16.03
N ILE A 235 -21.06 3.02 14.98
CA ILE A 235 -20.38 4.09 14.25
C ILE A 235 -21.34 4.61 13.19
N GLU A 236 -21.56 5.91 13.15
CA GLU A 236 -22.33 6.56 12.08
C GLU A 236 -21.50 6.59 10.79
N ILE A 237 -22.07 6.12 9.68
CA ILE A 237 -21.39 6.07 8.38
C ILE A 237 -22.17 6.91 7.37
N ILE A 238 -21.57 8.01 6.90
CA ILE A 238 -22.11 8.88 5.84
C ILE A 238 -21.36 8.60 4.54
N LYS A 239 -22.07 8.02 3.55
CA LYS A 239 -21.54 7.69 2.24
C LYS A 239 -22.06 8.64 1.16
N GLY A 240 -21.28 8.79 0.07
CA GLY A 240 -21.67 9.59 -1.10
C GLY A 240 -21.51 11.10 -0.86
N HIS A 241 -20.85 11.51 0.22
CA HIS A 241 -20.62 12.92 0.54
C HIS A 241 -19.14 13.23 0.72
N GLU A 242 -18.65 14.21 -0.02
CA GLU A 242 -17.27 14.67 0.07
C GLU A 242 -17.12 15.77 1.13
N VAL A 243 -16.14 15.62 2.02
CA VAL A 243 -15.73 16.73 2.90
C VAL A 243 -14.96 17.74 2.06
N LYS A 244 -15.54 18.93 1.88
CA LYS A 244 -14.97 20.04 1.10
C LYS A 244 -14.05 20.91 1.93
N LYS A 245 -14.38 21.14 3.21
CA LYS A 245 -13.61 22.00 4.11
C LYS A 245 -13.51 21.43 5.51
N ILE A 246 -12.35 21.64 6.13
CA ILE A 246 -12.12 21.50 7.56
C ILE A 246 -12.16 22.91 8.14
N ILE A 247 -13.04 23.15 9.09
CA ILE A 247 -13.32 24.47 9.65
C ILE A 247 -12.48 24.63 10.91
N SER A 248 -11.84 25.81 11.05
CA SER A 248 -11.05 26.15 12.21
C SER A 248 -11.28 27.59 12.65
N ASN A 249 -11.17 27.83 13.96
CA ASN A 249 -11.08 29.16 14.56
C ASN A 249 -9.62 29.32 15.04
N GLY A 250 -8.86 30.16 14.35
CA GLY A 250 -7.41 30.20 14.51
C GLY A 250 -6.78 28.84 14.15
N ASN A 251 -6.05 28.26 15.08
CA ASN A 251 -5.43 26.92 14.93
C ASN A 251 -6.28 25.77 15.52
N LYS A 252 -7.47 26.02 16.07
CA LYS A 252 -8.34 25.00 16.66
C LYS A 252 -9.40 24.56 15.68
N ILE A 253 -9.52 23.26 15.47
CA ILE A 253 -10.60 22.68 14.64
C ILE A 253 -11.93 22.87 15.37
N THR A 254 -12.97 23.27 14.61
CA THR A 254 -14.34 23.47 15.11
C THR A 254 -15.38 22.65 14.35
N GLY A 255 -15.03 22.07 13.19
CA GLY A 255 -15.96 21.25 12.42
C GLY A 255 -15.48 20.97 11.00
N ILE A 256 -16.40 20.45 10.21
CA ILE A 256 -16.21 20.18 8.77
C ILE A 256 -17.43 20.65 7.98
N GLN A 257 -17.26 20.83 6.68
CA GLN A 257 -18.35 21.12 5.73
C GLN A 257 -18.34 20.07 4.60
N LEU A 258 -19.49 19.49 4.34
CA LEU A 258 -19.71 18.56 3.24
C LEU A 258 -20.02 19.32 1.92
N ASP A 259 -20.02 18.58 0.80
CA ASP A 259 -20.35 19.07 -0.54
C ASP A 259 -21.79 19.60 -0.66
N ASN A 260 -22.74 19.04 0.11
CA ASN A 260 -24.14 19.49 0.21
C ASN A 260 -24.34 20.65 1.20
N GLN A 261 -23.28 21.33 1.61
CA GLN A 261 -23.24 22.43 2.59
C GLN A 261 -23.58 22.05 4.03
N THR A 262 -23.79 20.77 4.34
CA THR A 262 -24.01 20.31 5.73
C THR A 262 -22.76 20.59 6.57
N HIS A 263 -22.96 21.15 7.76
CA HIS A 263 -21.93 21.39 8.76
C HIS A 263 -22.02 20.35 9.85
N ILE A 264 -20.87 19.77 10.23
CA ILE A 264 -20.76 18.85 11.38
C ILE A 264 -19.76 19.46 12.36
N GLU A 265 -20.24 19.80 13.54
CA GLU A 265 -19.39 20.36 14.61
C GLU A 265 -18.59 19.24 15.28
N THR A 266 -17.29 19.46 15.38
CA THR A 266 -16.35 18.56 16.07
C THR A 266 -15.04 19.27 16.37
N ASN A 267 -14.40 18.89 17.47
CA ASN A 267 -13.05 19.35 17.81
C ASN A 267 -11.97 18.31 17.46
N ASN A 268 -12.38 17.15 16.90
CA ASN A 268 -11.46 16.07 16.52
C ASN A 268 -11.79 15.59 15.11
N VAL A 269 -10.89 15.86 14.19
CA VAL A 269 -10.92 15.39 12.80
C VAL A 269 -9.74 14.47 12.54
N ILE A 270 -10.03 13.24 12.16
CA ILE A 270 -9.03 12.26 11.75
C ILE A 270 -9.12 12.09 10.23
N CYS A 271 -8.05 12.42 9.52
CA CYS A 271 -8.04 12.42 8.07
C CYS A 271 -7.21 11.26 7.52
N ASN A 272 -7.84 10.43 6.67
CA ASN A 272 -7.19 9.33 5.97
C ASN A 272 -6.79 9.69 4.53
N ALA A 273 -7.03 10.93 4.10
CA ALA A 273 -6.50 11.46 2.85
C ALA A 273 -5.03 11.89 3.00
N ASP A 274 -4.32 12.04 1.88
CA ASP A 274 -2.92 12.49 1.88
C ASP A 274 -2.78 13.86 2.57
N PRO A 275 -1.92 13.99 3.60
CA PRO A 275 -1.75 15.26 4.32
C PRO A 275 -1.50 16.46 3.43
N PRO A 276 -0.63 16.42 2.38
CA PRO A 276 -0.47 17.55 1.47
C PRO A 276 -1.76 17.98 0.79
N ALA A 277 -2.58 17.01 0.35
CA ALA A 277 -3.85 17.31 -0.30
C ALA A 277 -4.86 17.94 0.68
N VAL A 278 -4.87 17.49 1.93
CA VAL A 278 -5.73 18.05 2.99
C VAL A 278 -5.37 19.50 3.28
N TYR A 279 -4.08 19.78 3.50
CA TYR A 279 -3.62 21.15 3.77
C TYR A 279 -3.87 22.11 2.59
N GLU A 280 -3.77 21.62 1.35
CA GLU A 280 -3.95 22.46 0.15
C GLU A 280 -5.42 22.65 -0.22
N LYS A 281 -6.24 21.61 -0.12
CA LYS A 281 -7.59 21.61 -0.67
C LYS A 281 -8.70 21.82 0.37
N MET A 282 -8.48 21.38 1.63
CA MET A 282 -9.54 21.37 2.66
C MET A 282 -9.36 22.42 3.75
N LEU A 283 -8.16 23.01 3.87
CA LEU A 283 -7.86 24.01 4.89
C LEU A 283 -7.60 25.38 4.24
N ASN A 284 -8.29 26.42 4.62
CA ASN A 284 -8.36 27.75 4.01
C ASN A 284 -7.00 28.52 3.97
N GLY A 285 -5.96 27.93 3.38
CA GLY A 285 -4.71 28.65 3.06
C GLY A 285 -3.79 29.03 4.23
N ASN A 286 -4.25 29.00 5.48
CA ASN A 286 -3.45 29.35 6.67
C ASN A 286 -2.28 28.38 6.93
N SER A 287 -2.32 27.18 6.33
CA SER A 287 -1.24 26.20 6.36
C SER A 287 0.07 26.70 5.75
N ASN A 288 0.00 27.70 4.87
CA ASN A 288 1.18 28.27 4.22
C ASN A 288 2.09 29.07 5.17
N ASN A 289 1.68 29.34 6.39
CA ASN A 289 2.48 30.11 7.35
C ASN A 289 3.45 29.24 8.18
N SER A 290 3.28 27.90 8.23
CA SER A 290 4.23 27.02 8.92
C SER A 290 5.50 26.79 8.10
N LEU A 291 6.66 27.18 8.66
CA LEU A 291 7.98 26.94 8.06
C LEU A 291 8.25 25.42 7.90
N MET A 292 7.86 24.62 8.88
CA MET A 292 8.03 23.15 8.85
C MET A 292 7.19 22.54 7.73
N PHE A 293 5.94 22.94 7.57
CA PHE A 293 5.09 22.48 6.48
C PHE A 293 5.67 22.87 5.11
N LYS A 294 6.10 24.12 4.93
CA LYS A 294 6.77 24.57 3.70
C LYS A 294 8.01 23.73 3.41
N TRP A 295 8.84 23.48 4.42
CA TRP A 295 10.05 22.69 4.28
C TRP A 295 9.72 21.26 3.86
N LYS A 296 8.77 20.57 4.52
CA LYS A 296 8.31 19.23 4.14
C LYS A 296 7.75 19.24 2.73
N LYS A 297 6.78 20.11 2.43
CA LYS A 297 6.14 20.22 1.12
C LYS A 297 7.14 20.34 -0.04
N ASN A 298 8.16 21.17 0.11
CA ASN A 298 9.14 21.46 -0.95
C ASN A 298 10.17 20.34 -1.15
N ARG A 299 10.36 19.47 -0.17
CA ARG A 299 11.37 18.38 -0.20
C ARG A 299 10.79 16.99 -0.38
N MET A 300 9.47 16.84 -0.25
CA MET A 300 8.83 15.52 -0.39
C MET A 300 8.90 15.02 -1.83
N GLU A 301 9.43 13.83 -1.96
CA GLU A 301 9.39 13.04 -3.19
C GLU A 301 8.26 12.04 -3.09
N TYR A 302 7.43 12.00 -4.11
CA TYR A 302 6.23 11.15 -4.16
C TYR A 302 6.54 9.82 -4.83
N SER A 303 5.80 8.78 -4.45
CA SER A 303 5.91 7.45 -5.03
C SER A 303 5.56 7.46 -6.52
N MET A 304 5.87 6.37 -7.19
CA MET A 304 5.42 6.14 -8.55
C MET A 304 3.90 6.21 -8.67
N GLY A 305 3.42 6.49 -9.86
CA GLY A 305 2.05 6.24 -10.31
C GLY A 305 1.87 4.75 -10.64
N LEU A 306 0.61 4.35 -10.84
CA LEU A 306 0.27 2.98 -11.17
C LEU A 306 -0.60 2.97 -12.43
N PHE A 307 -0.23 2.15 -13.41
CA PHE A 307 -1.14 1.70 -14.45
C PHE A 307 -1.64 0.31 -14.06
N VAL A 308 -2.96 0.14 -13.96
CA VAL A 308 -3.55 -1.13 -13.55
C VAL A 308 -4.51 -1.60 -14.63
N TYR A 309 -4.20 -2.72 -15.24
CA TYR A 309 -5.02 -3.34 -16.28
C TYR A 309 -5.74 -4.56 -15.72
N TYR A 310 -7.06 -4.56 -15.83
CA TYR A 310 -7.96 -5.59 -15.35
C TYR A 310 -8.52 -6.35 -16.54
N PHE A 311 -8.57 -7.67 -16.45
CA PHE A 311 -9.16 -8.47 -17.54
C PHE A 311 -9.67 -9.83 -17.07
N GLY A 312 -10.70 -10.32 -17.76
CA GLY A 312 -11.24 -11.66 -17.64
C GLY A 312 -10.95 -12.47 -18.90
N THR A 313 -10.66 -13.76 -18.74
CA THR A 313 -10.37 -14.66 -19.87
C THR A 313 -11.37 -15.80 -19.95
N LYS A 314 -11.70 -16.23 -21.19
CA LYS A 314 -12.61 -17.36 -21.45
C LYS A 314 -12.01 -18.73 -21.14
N LYS A 315 -10.70 -18.81 -20.86
CA LYS A 315 -10.01 -20.03 -20.43
C LYS A 315 -9.12 -19.76 -19.22
N LYS A 316 -8.74 -20.80 -18.49
CA LYS A 316 -7.81 -20.71 -17.36
C LYS A 316 -6.35 -20.77 -17.81
N TYR A 317 -5.49 -20.03 -17.11
CA TYR A 317 -4.03 -20.04 -17.26
C TYR A 317 -3.40 -20.65 -15.99
N GLU A 318 -3.49 -21.97 -15.86
CA GLU A 318 -3.09 -22.69 -14.64
C GLU A 318 -1.60 -22.61 -14.30
N ASN A 319 -0.78 -22.22 -15.30
CA ASN A 319 0.66 -22.00 -15.16
C ASN A 319 1.01 -20.63 -14.52
N VAL A 320 0.02 -19.79 -14.23
CA VAL A 320 0.17 -18.50 -13.57
C VAL A 320 -0.23 -18.64 -12.11
N GLU A 321 0.68 -18.34 -11.20
CA GLU A 321 0.42 -18.38 -9.75
C GLU A 321 -0.46 -17.20 -9.30
N HIS A 322 -0.96 -17.27 -8.07
CA HIS A 322 -1.82 -16.24 -7.48
C HIS A 322 -1.19 -14.86 -7.56
N HIS A 323 0.09 -14.76 -7.22
CA HIS A 323 0.91 -13.56 -7.40
C HIS A 323 2.13 -13.90 -8.26
N THR A 324 2.29 -13.25 -9.38
CA THR A 324 3.44 -13.41 -10.28
C THR A 324 4.12 -12.07 -10.51
N ILE A 325 5.43 -12.01 -10.37
CA ILE A 325 6.23 -10.82 -10.62
C ILE A 325 7.19 -11.12 -11.77
N LYS A 326 7.02 -10.41 -12.88
CA LYS A 326 7.91 -10.51 -14.05
C LYS A 326 8.90 -9.34 -14.05
N PHE A 327 10.19 -9.66 -14.09
CA PHE A 327 11.22 -8.65 -14.26
C PHE A 327 11.47 -8.38 -15.74
N GLY A 328 11.63 -7.11 -16.12
CA GLY A 328 12.15 -6.66 -17.39
C GLY A 328 13.69 -6.84 -17.46
N ASN A 329 14.26 -6.72 -18.67
CA ASN A 329 15.70 -6.91 -18.90
C ASN A 329 16.52 -5.79 -18.25
N LYS A 330 16.01 -4.56 -18.25
CA LYS A 330 16.68 -3.35 -17.77
C LYS A 330 16.03 -2.83 -16.47
N TYR A 331 15.91 -3.71 -15.46
CA TYR A 331 15.18 -3.43 -14.23
C TYR A 331 15.60 -2.14 -13.54
N LYS A 332 16.91 -1.88 -13.42
CA LYS A 332 17.41 -0.66 -12.75
C LYS A 332 17.10 0.59 -13.55
N GLU A 333 17.36 0.56 -14.87
CA GLU A 333 17.06 1.68 -15.76
C GLU A 333 15.57 1.98 -15.81
N HIS A 334 14.72 0.93 -15.83
CA HIS A 334 13.26 1.10 -15.77
C HIS A 334 12.84 1.83 -14.51
N LEU A 335 13.36 1.46 -13.34
CA LEU A 335 13.06 2.16 -12.09
C LEU A 335 13.62 3.58 -12.08
N ASP A 336 14.79 3.81 -12.67
CA ASP A 336 15.36 5.15 -12.80
C ASP A 336 14.49 6.04 -13.70
N ASP A 337 13.98 5.49 -14.81
CA ASP A 337 13.04 6.17 -15.69
C ASP A 337 11.74 6.56 -14.97
N ILE A 338 11.19 5.68 -14.12
CA ILE A 338 9.97 5.95 -13.35
C ILE A 338 10.18 7.03 -12.29
N PHE A 339 11.22 6.87 -11.46
CA PHE A 339 11.38 7.68 -10.26
C PHE A 339 12.12 8.99 -10.50
N ASN A 340 13.10 9.02 -11.39
CA ASN A 340 13.98 10.16 -11.64
C ASN A 340 13.68 10.86 -12.96
N ASN A 341 13.76 10.13 -14.10
CA ASN A 341 13.63 10.71 -15.44
C ASN A 341 12.17 11.03 -15.81
N LYS A 342 11.19 10.48 -15.10
CA LYS A 342 9.74 10.69 -15.29
C LYS A 342 9.28 10.38 -16.72
N LYS A 343 9.75 9.29 -17.30
CA LYS A 343 9.38 8.85 -18.66
C LYS A 343 8.93 7.39 -18.68
N LEU A 344 8.09 7.04 -19.66
CA LEU A 344 7.70 5.66 -19.92
C LEU A 344 8.83 4.89 -20.59
N ASN A 345 8.84 3.56 -20.37
CA ASN A 345 9.79 2.63 -20.98
C ASN A 345 9.03 1.41 -21.50
N ASN A 346 9.49 0.84 -22.60
CA ASN A 346 8.89 -0.36 -23.20
C ASN A 346 9.41 -1.68 -22.57
N ASP A 347 10.52 -1.62 -21.81
CA ASP A 347 11.01 -2.76 -21.05
C ASP A 347 10.48 -2.71 -19.61
N ILE A 348 9.21 -3.14 -19.45
CA ILE A 348 8.50 -3.06 -18.19
C ILE A 348 8.72 -4.28 -17.32
N SER A 349 8.79 -4.06 -16.00
CA SER A 349 8.51 -5.07 -14.98
C SER A 349 7.08 -4.92 -14.52
N TYR A 350 6.39 -6.03 -14.25
CA TYR A 350 4.99 -5.98 -13.82
C TYR A 350 4.66 -7.01 -12.75
N TYR A 351 3.61 -6.73 -12.01
CA TYR A 351 2.99 -7.63 -11.08
C TYR A 351 1.65 -8.10 -11.64
N LEU A 352 1.44 -9.42 -11.67
CA LEU A 352 0.22 -10.06 -12.14
C LEU A 352 -0.46 -10.76 -10.96
N HIS A 353 -1.73 -10.45 -10.73
CA HIS A 353 -2.58 -11.05 -9.72
C HIS A 353 -3.66 -11.90 -10.37
N ARG A 354 -3.77 -13.15 -9.94
CA ARG A 354 -4.77 -14.13 -10.38
C ARG A 354 -5.57 -14.65 -9.18
N PRO A 355 -6.58 -13.92 -8.68
CA PRO A 355 -7.35 -14.33 -7.51
C PRO A 355 -8.09 -15.67 -7.72
N SER A 356 -8.55 -15.93 -8.94
CA SER A 356 -9.23 -17.19 -9.32
C SER A 356 -8.38 -18.45 -9.16
N ALA A 357 -7.05 -18.33 -9.01
CA ALA A 357 -6.18 -19.45 -8.63
C ALA A 357 -6.49 -19.98 -7.21
N THR A 358 -6.93 -19.10 -6.30
CA THR A 358 -7.25 -19.46 -4.90
C THR A 358 -8.75 -19.44 -4.66
N ASP A 359 -9.49 -18.51 -5.25
CA ASP A 359 -10.91 -18.28 -5.02
C ASP A 359 -11.70 -18.33 -6.33
N LYS A 360 -12.38 -19.44 -6.54
CA LYS A 360 -13.19 -19.65 -7.76
C LYS A 360 -14.36 -18.67 -7.92
N SER A 361 -14.78 -17.99 -6.84
CA SER A 361 -15.88 -17.02 -6.89
C SER A 361 -15.52 -15.71 -7.57
N MET A 362 -14.23 -15.49 -7.87
CA MET A 362 -13.74 -14.25 -8.49
C MET A 362 -13.97 -14.21 -10.01
N ALA A 363 -14.27 -15.33 -10.64
CA ALA A 363 -14.55 -15.44 -12.08
C ALA A 363 -15.71 -16.41 -12.35
N PRO A 364 -16.41 -16.31 -13.48
CA PRO A 364 -17.36 -17.33 -13.93
C PRO A 364 -16.70 -18.71 -14.10
N GLU A 365 -17.49 -19.78 -14.05
CA GLU A 365 -16.99 -21.14 -14.20
C GLU A 365 -16.20 -21.34 -15.50
N GLY A 366 -15.06 -22.00 -15.43
CA GLY A 366 -14.17 -22.24 -16.58
C GLY A 366 -13.33 -21.06 -17.01
N GLN A 367 -13.51 -19.87 -16.42
CA GLN A 367 -12.85 -18.63 -16.75
C GLN A 367 -11.82 -18.22 -15.67
N ASP A 368 -10.99 -17.22 -15.98
CA ASP A 368 -10.00 -16.67 -15.05
C ASP A 368 -10.12 -15.16 -14.95
N CYS A 369 -9.79 -14.62 -13.77
CA CYS A 369 -9.79 -13.20 -13.42
C CYS A 369 -8.37 -12.74 -13.12
N PHE A 370 -7.99 -11.56 -13.64
CA PHE A 370 -6.66 -11.01 -13.48
C PHE A 370 -6.65 -9.50 -13.29
N TYR A 371 -5.62 -9.00 -12.63
CA TYR A 371 -5.13 -7.66 -12.90
C TYR A 371 -3.61 -7.63 -13.02
N VAL A 372 -3.11 -6.70 -13.82
CA VAL A 372 -1.69 -6.38 -13.96
C VAL A 372 -1.44 -4.99 -13.45
N LEU A 373 -0.46 -4.86 -12.57
CA LEU A 373 0.03 -3.57 -12.10
C LEU A 373 1.41 -3.31 -12.71
N VAL A 374 1.51 -2.19 -13.41
CA VAL A 374 2.78 -1.66 -13.93
C VAL A 374 3.11 -0.38 -13.19
N PRO A 375 4.26 -0.30 -12.50
CA PRO A 375 4.73 0.97 -11.96
C PRO A 375 5.09 1.92 -13.12
N VAL A 376 4.58 3.15 -13.05
CA VAL A 376 4.78 4.18 -14.05
C VAL A 376 5.15 5.51 -13.39
N PRO A 377 5.67 6.50 -14.12
CA PRO A 377 5.88 7.83 -13.56
C PRO A 377 4.58 8.42 -12.99
N ASN A 378 4.69 9.17 -11.90
CA ASN A 378 3.56 9.93 -11.36
C ASN A 378 3.30 11.20 -12.22
N ASN A 379 2.22 11.96 -11.95
CA ASN A 379 1.80 13.11 -12.78
C ASN A 379 2.79 14.29 -12.81
N GLN A 380 3.91 14.22 -12.10
CA GLN A 380 5.02 15.16 -12.33
C GLN A 380 5.67 14.97 -13.71
N SER A 381 5.43 13.81 -14.37
CA SER A 381 5.87 13.50 -15.73
C SER A 381 5.12 14.25 -16.84
N LYS A 382 3.89 14.73 -16.55
CA LYS A 382 2.98 15.33 -17.55
C LYS A 382 2.64 14.41 -18.73
N ILE A 383 2.65 13.09 -18.53
CA ILE A 383 2.24 12.10 -19.53
C ILE A 383 0.74 12.25 -19.78
N ASP A 384 0.36 12.31 -21.05
CA ASP A 384 -1.05 12.32 -21.46
C ASP A 384 -1.59 10.88 -21.48
N TRP A 385 -2.25 10.49 -20.38
CA TRP A 385 -2.81 9.16 -20.25
C TRP A 385 -4.03 8.88 -21.14
N SER A 386 -4.64 9.91 -21.74
CA SER A 386 -5.70 9.71 -22.75
C SER A 386 -5.15 9.08 -24.03
N ILE A 387 -3.86 9.28 -24.32
CA ILE A 387 -3.15 8.72 -25.47
C ILE A 387 -2.33 7.49 -25.06
N GLU A 388 -1.56 7.59 -23.98
CA GLU A 388 -0.61 6.56 -23.57
C GLU A 388 -1.28 5.35 -22.88
N GLY A 389 -2.53 5.49 -22.43
CA GLY A 389 -3.27 4.42 -21.75
C GLY A 389 -3.48 3.19 -22.63
N GLU A 390 -3.99 3.37 -23.87
CA GLU A 390 -4.20 2.26 -24.81
C GLU A 390 -2.87 1.63 -25.26
N LYS A 391 -1.84 2.44 -25.50
CA LYS A 391 -0.51 1.93 -25.87
C LYS A 391 0.10 1.10 -24.74
N MET A 392 -0.07 1.52 -23.48
CA MET A 392 0.39 0.78 -22.32
C MET A 392 -0.37 -0.54 -22.16
N LYS A 393 -1.69 -0.54 -22.38
CA LYS A 393 -2.51 -1.76 -22.38
C LYS A 393 -1.98 -2.76 -23.42
N ASP A 394 -1.79 -2.32 -24.65
CA ASP A 394 -1.28 -3.18 -25.72
C ASP A 394 0.11 -3.73 -25.41
N LEU A 395 1.02 -2.89 -24.90
CA LEU A 395 2.35 -3.31 -24.46
C LEU A 395 2.28 -4.39 -23.37
N VAL A 396 1.40 -4.22 -22.39
CA VAL A 396 1.19 -5.19 -21.28
C VAL A 396 0.67 -6.51 -21.82
N ILE A 397 -0.33 -6.50 -22.72
CA ILE A 397 -0.89 -7.70 -23.33
C ILE A 397 0.19 -8.44 -24.12
N ASP A 398 0.96 -7.74 -24.99
CA ASP A 398 2.01 -8.33 -25.80
C ASP A 398 3.12 -8.96 -24.94
N LYS A 399 3.53 -8.31 -23.86
CA LYS A 399 4.51 -8.86 -22.92
C LYS A 399 3.99 -10.11 -22.22
N MET A 400 2.75 -10.08 -21.69
CA MET A 400 2.15 -11.24 -21.04
C MET A 400 1.93 -12.41 -22.01
N GLU A 401 1.47 -12.12 -23.25
CA GLU A 401 1.24 -13.15 -24.26
C GLU A 401 2.53 -13.86 -24.62
N LYS A 402 3.62 -13.11 -24.78
CA LYS A 402 4.95 -13.65 -25.06
C LYS A 402 5.53 -14.45 -23.89
N ASP A 403 5.40 -13.95 -22.68
CA ASP A 403 6.17 -14.46 -21.54
C ASP A 403 5.44 -15.55 -20.73
N LEU A 404 4.11 -15.43 -20.54
CA LEU A 404 3.36 -16.22 -19.55
C LEU A 404 2.04 -16.81 -20.05
N MET A 405 1.34 -16.12 -20.97
CA MET A 405 -0.07 -16.41 -21.28
C MET A 405 -0.30 -16.53 -22.79
N PRO A 406 0.14 -17.60 -23.44
CA PRO A 406 0.02 -17.75 -24.90
C PRO A 406 -1.42 -17.56 -25.41
N ASN A 407 -1.57 -16.81 -26.50
CA ASN A 407 -2.84 -16.43 -27.11
C ASN A 407 -3.75 -15.57 -26.18
N LEU A 408 -3.17 -14.77 -25.28
CA LEU A 408 -3.91 -13.97 -24.32
C LEU A 408 -4.91 -13.06 -25.01
N ARG A 409 -4.50 -12.27 -26.01
CA ARG A 409 -5.34 -11.31 -26.73
C ARG A 409 -6.64 -11.93 -27.26
N LYS A 410 -6.59 -13.18 -27.78
CA LYS A 410 -7.75 -13.92 -28.27
C LYS A 410 -8.67 -14.47 -27.16
N ASN A 411 -8.15 -14.55 -25.93
CA ASN A 411 -8.89 -15.12 -24.81
C ASN A 411 -9.46 -14.08 -23.86
N ILE A 412 -9.09 -12.81 -23.96
CA ILE A 412 -9.70 -11.72 -23.21
C ILE A 412 -11.15 -11.54 -23.68
N ILE A 413 -12.09 -11.49 -22.74
CA ILE A 413 -13.53 -11.31 -22.98
C ILE A 413 -14.13 -10.13 -22.21
N GLU A 414 -13.44 -9.62 -21.22
CA GLU A 414 -13.76 -8.40 -20.47
C GLU A 414 -12.47 -7.72 -20.11
N ASP A 415 -12.39 -6.40 -20.29
CA ASP A 415 -11.23 -5.64 -19.82
C ASP A 415 -11.55 -4.16 -19.53
N PHE A 416 -10.69 -3.55 -18.75
CA PHE A 416 -10.59 -2.10 -18.54
C PHE A 416 -9.24 -1.79 -17.85
N TYR A 417 -8.87 -0.52 -17.84
CA TYR A 417 -7.67 -0.09 -17.11
C TYR A 417 -7.90 1.18 -16.32
N LEU A 418 -7.05 1.36 -15.31
CA LEU A 418 -6.93 2.58 -14.53
C LEU A 418 -5.55 3.18 -14.77
N THR A 419 -5.55 4.44 -15.14
CA THR A 419 -4.32 5.24 -15.28
C THR A 419 -3.98 5.93 -13.95
N PRO A 420 -2.80 6.53 -13.82
CA PRO A 420 -2.50 7.36 -12.68
C PRO A 420 -3.56 8.42 -12.33
N ASP A 421 -4.25 9.01 -13.31
CA ASP A 421 -5.28 10.05 -13.09
C ASP A 421 -6.42 9.62 -12.16
N TYR A 422 -6.75 8.31 -12.16
CA TYR A 422 -7.74 7.76 -11.23
C TYR A 422 -7.37 8.03 -9.77
N PHE A 423 -6.10 7.90 -9.41
CA PHE A 423 -5.66 8.08 -8.02
C PHE A 423 -5.80 9.53 -7.54
N GLU A 424 -5.70 10.52 -8.42
CA GLU A 424 -5.95 11.92 -8.07
C GLU A 424 -7.44 12.23 -7.97
N LYS A 425 -8.21 11.86 -8.99
CA LYS A 425 -9.63 12.20 -9.10
C LYS A 425 -10.47 11.46 -8.06
N ASP A 426 -10.23 10.16 -7.91
CA ASP A 426 -11.05 9.30 -7.06
C ASP A 426 -10.51 9.16 -5.64
N LEU A 427 -9.19 9.25 -5.42
CA LEU A 427 -8.58 8.99 -4.13
C LEU A 427 -7.91 10.21 -3.49
N ASN A 428 -8.01 11.39 -4.12
CA ASN A 428 -7.43 12.64 -3.61
C ASN A 428 -5.94 12.53 -3.25
N THR A 429 -5.15 11.77 -4.03
CA THR A 429 -3.70 11.69 -3.79
C THR A 429 -2.97 12.85 -4.47
N LYS A 430 -1.88 13.30 -3.84
CA LYS A 430 -1.03 14.33 -4.44
C LYS A 430 -0.17 13.73 -5.54
N TYR A 431 -0.09 14.40 -6.70
CA TYR A 431 0.66 13.97 -7.89
C TYR A 431 0.36 12.54 -8.34
N VAL A 432 -0.84 12.05 -8.03
CA VAL A 432 -1.29 10.71 -8.50
C VAL A 432 -0.41 9.57 -7.98
N SER A 433 0.27 9.79 -6.89
CA SER A 433 1.12 8.77 -6.29
C SER A 433 0.27 7.60 -5.76
N GLY A 434 0.60 6.38 -6.19
CA GLY A 434 -0.12 5.18 -5.74
C GLY A 434 -0.01 4.94 -4.23
N PHE A 435 1.09 5.38 -3.61
CA PHE A 435 1.44 5.11 -2.21
C PHE A 435 1.82 6.35 -1.40
N SER A 436 1.44 7.57 -1.84
CA SER A 436 1.83 8.83 -1.22
C SER A 436 3.34 9.10 -1.33
N ILE A 437 4.03 9.34 -0.23
CA ILE A 437 5.43 9.77 -0.17
C ILE A 437 6.37 8.55 -0.23
N GLN A 438 7.48 8.66 -0.98
CA GLN A 438 8.51 7.62 -1.04
C GLN A 438 9.09 7.31 0.35
N PRO A 439 9.40 6.04 0.64
CA PRO A 439 9.96 5.62 1.92
C PRO A 439 11.49 5.79 1.98
N LYS A 440 11.98 7.00 1.70
CA LYS A 440 13.39 7.38 1.89
C LYS A 440 13.68 7.68 3.37
N PHE A 441 14.94 7.53 3.81
CA PHE A 441 15.32 7.85 5.18
C PHE A 441 14.95 9.30 5.56
N SER A 442 15.24 10.24 4.67
CA SER A 442 14.99 11.68 4.86
C SER A 442 13.51 12.10 4.89
N GLN A 443 12.58 11.16 4.66
CA GLN A 443 11.14 11.40 4.68
C GLN A 443 10.36 10.24 5.32
N SER A 444 11.00 9.56 6.28
CA SER A 444 10.41 8.52 7.13
C SER A 444 10.40 8.98 8.59
N ALA A 445 9.58 8.36 9.44
CA ALA A 445 9.45 8.67 10.86
C ALA A 445 9.21 10.17 11.11
N TYR A 446 10.03 10.86 11.87
CA TYR A 446 9.92 12.29 12.18
C TYR A 446 9.88 13.19 10.94
N PHE A 447 10.59 12.81 9.87
CA PHE A 447 10.64 13.62 8.64
C PHE A 447 9.40 13.48 7.76
N ARG A 448 8.52 12.51 8.04
CA ARG A 448 7.22 12.35 7.38
C ARG A 448 6.19 13.32 7.96
N PHE A 449 5.03 13.51 7.33
CA PHE A 449 3.91 14.21 7.97
C PHE A 449 3.50 13.45 9.24
N HIS A 450 3.33 14.19 10.34
CA HIS A 450 3.03 13.60 11.64
C HIS A 450 1.58 13.12 11.73
N ASN A 451 1.33 12.16 12.60
CA ASN A 451 -0.04 11.69 12.88
C ASN A 451 -0.89 12.74 13.60
N LYS A 452 -0.27 13.65 14.36
CA LYS A 452 -0.90 14.88 14.87
C LYS A 452 -0.48 16.04 13.95
N SER A 453 -1.43 16.87 13.55
CA SER A 453 -1.13 18.07 12.76
C SER A 453 -0.09 18.97 13.44
N GLU A 454 0.86 19.46 12.66
CA GLU A 454 1.90 20.39 13.11
C GLU A 454 1.38 21.84 13.20
N ILE A 455 0.13 22.10 12.76
CA ILE A 455 -0.44 23.45 12.61
C ILE A 455 -1.75 23.58 13.38
N TYR A 456 -2.62 22.53 13.31
CA TYR A 456 -3.96 22.61 13.83
C TYR A 456 -4.18 21.65 15.02
N ASP A 457 -4.66 22.18 16.12
CA ASP A 457 -5.13 21.39 17.25
C ASP A 457 -6.47 20.73 16.91
N GLY A 458 -6.59 19.42 17.18
CA GLY A 458 -7.76 18.63 16.85
C GLY A 458 -7.77 18.04 15.44
N LEU A 459 -6.67 18.20 14.67
CA LEU A 459 -6.49 17.54 13.37
C LEU A 459 -5.44 16.45 13.46
N TYR A 460 -5.80 15.26 13.00
CA TYR A 460 -4.95 14.07 13.01
C TYR A 460 -4.94 13.38 11.64
N PHE A 461 -3.89 12.62 11.36
CA PHE A 461 -3.69 11.92 10.10
C PHE A 461 -3.42 10.43 10.32
N VAL A 462 -4.02 9.61 9.45
CA VAL A 462 -3.76 8.17 9.35
C VAL A 462 -3.57 7.78 7.88
N GLY A 463 -3.07 6.58 7.64
CA GLY A 463 -2.91 6.06 6.28
C GLY A 463 -1.50 6.22 5.71
N ALA A 464 -1.39 6.09 4.39
CA ALA A 464 -0.11 5.98 3.70
C ALA A 464 0.77 7.24 3.77
N GLY A 465 0.16 8.43 3.93
CA GLY A 465 0.87 9.72 3.91
C GLY A 465 1.58 10.07 5.21
N THR A 466 1.30 9.38 6.31
CA THR A 466 1.85 9.63 7.64
C THR A 466 2.65 8.44 8.17
N HIS A 467 3.21 8.53 9.38
CA HIS A 467 3.95 7.42 10.02
C HIS A 467 2.99 6.26 10.36
N PRO A 468 3.41 4.98 10.17
CA PRO A 468 4.70 4.51 9.66
C PRO A 468 4.83 4.50 8.14
N GLY A 469 3.74 4.64 7.37
CA GLY A 469 3.76 4.72 5.92
C GLY A 469 2.79 3.76 5.21
N ALA A 470 3.05 3.51 3.93
CA ALA A 470 2.20 2.70 3.07
C ALA A 470 2.30 1.19 3.36
N GLY A 471 1.38 0.41 2.76
CA GLY A 471 1.16 -1.01 2.99
C GLY A 471 0.08 -1.26 4.06
N VAL A 472 -0.67 -2.36 3.95
CA VAL A 472 -1.77 -2.67 4.89
C VAL A 472 -1.31 -2.65 6.34
N PRO A 473 -0.20 -3.31 6.73
CA PRO A 473 0.30 -3.24 8.10
C PRO A 473 0.68 -1.83 8.54
N GLY A 474 1.33 -1.06 7.68
CA GLY A 474 1.71 0.32 7.97
C GLY A 474 0.49 1.23 8.18
N VAL A 475 -0.48 1.12 7.29
CA VAL A 475 -1.71 1.92 7.35
C VAL A 475 -2.54 1.60 8.60
N LEU A 476 -2.68 0.32 8.96
CA LEU A 476 -3.37 -0.09 10.20
C LEU A 476 -2.61 0.37 11.44
N SER A 477 -1.28 0.28 11.44
CA SER A 477 -0.43 0.76 12.52
C SER A 477 -0.49 2.28 12.69
N SER A 478 -0.72 3.05 11.62
CA SER A 478 -0.90 4.51 11.71
C SER A 478 -2.10 4.90 12.59
N ALA A 479 -3.16 4.08 12.58
CA ALA A 479 -4.29 4.26 13.48
C ALA A 479 -3.96 3.88 14.94
N LYS A 480 -3.02 2.95 15.18
CA LYS A 480 -2.56 2.64 16.55
C LYS A 480 -1.77 3.80 17.17
N VAL A 481 -1.12 4.63 16.34
CA VAL A 481 -0.45 5.84 16.86
C VAL A 481 -1.45 6.76 17.56
N LEU A 482 -2.71 6.82 17.08
CA LEU A 482 -3.74 7.63 17.71
C LEU A 482 -4.03 7.20 19.15
N ASP A 483 -3.88 5.91 19.48
CA ASP A 483 -4.08 5.40 20.83
C ASP A 483 -3.14 6.05 21.86
N LYS A 484 -2.01 6.60 21.40
CA LYS A 484 -0.97 7.24 22.22
C LYS A 484 -1.02 8.75 22.22
N ILE A 485 -1.81 9.37 21.33
CA ILE A 485 -1.89 10.84 21.17
C ILE A 485 -3.29 11.41 21.32
N LEU A 486 -4.32 10.56 21.36
CA LEU A 486 -5.73 10.82 21.71
C LEU A 486 -6.18 9.96 22.88
#